data_2f42c0bb5c1e8d79bc41292e65d9cdb9
#
_entry.id   2f42c0bb5c1e8d79bc41292e65d9cdb9
#
_cell.length_a   1.000
_cell.length_b   1.000
_cell.length_c   1.000
_cell.angle_alpha   90.00
_cell.angle_beta   90.00
_cell.angle_gamma   90.00
#
_symmetry.space_group_name_H-M   'P 1'
#
loop_
_entity.id
_entity.type
_entity.pdbx_description
1 polymer ?
#
loop_
_entity_poly.entity_id
_entity_poly.type
_entity_poly.pdbx_seq_one_letter_code
_entity_poly.pdbx_strand_id
1 'polypeptide(L)'
;GLVGALAALQDAEFVQKSYALNRAGMLQLTDGFRKLGIEYIPSYGNFISFRVKGDATNTPKVYQKLLQQGIIVRPLGIYEMPHHLRVTIGLASENKRFLESLEYAMGELA
;
A
#
# COMPACT_ATOMS: atom_id res chain seq x y z
N GLY A 1 38.36 -5.89 -7.74
CA GLY A 1 38.91 -4.84 -8.56
C GLY A 1 38.05 -3.59 -8.60
N LEU A 2 38.39 -2.69 -9.47
CA LEU A 2 37.65 -1.43 -9.66
C LEU A 2 36.18 -1.67 -10.02
N VAL A 3 35.91 -2.68 -10.82
CA VAL A 3 34.55 -3.02 -11.22
C VAL A 3 33.69 -3.39 -10.02
N GLY A 4 34.23 -4.19 -9.10
CA GLY A 4 33.52 -4.56 -7.88
C GLY A 4 33.22 -3.38 -6.99
N ALA A 5 34.19 -2.45 -6.83
CA ALA A 5 34.02 -1.26 -6.02
C ALA A 5 32.97 -0.33 -6.64
N LEU A 6 32.95 -0.19 -7.96
CA LEU A 6 31.96 0.63 -8.66
C LEU A 6 30.55 0.06 -8.53
N ALA A 7 30.41 -1.25 -8.66
CA ALA A 7 29.12 -1.92 -8.48
C ALA A 7 28.57 -1.74 -7.07
N ALA A 8 29.43 -1.82 -6.04
CA ALA A 8 29.02 -1.62 -4.66
C ALA A 8 28.54 -0.19 -4.42
N LEU A 9 29.16 0.80 -5.03
CA LEU A 9 28.72 2.20 -4.92
C LEU A 9 27.36 2.40 -5.59
N GLN A 10 27.15 1.81 -6.76
CA GLN A 10 25.87 1.89 -7.46
C GLN A 10 24.75 1.22 -6.66
N ASP A 11 25.04 0.07 -6.04
CA ASP A 11 24.06 -0.61 -5.17
C ASP A 11 23.68 0.25 -3.97
N ALA A 12 24.65 0.94 -3.36
CA ALA A 12 24.38 1.83 -2.23
C ALA A 12 23.45 2.98 -2.64
N GLU A 13 23.70 3.60 -3.80
CA GLU A 13 22.84 4.66 -4.32
C GLU A 13 21.42 4.15 -4.60
N PHE A 14 21.32 2.98 -5.20
CA PHE A 14 20.03 2.36 -5.49
C PHE A 14 19.24 2.10 -4.20
N VAL A 15 19.88 1.58 -3.17
CA VAL A 15 19.25 1.31 -1.88
C VAL A 15 18.76 2.61 -1.24
N GLN A 16 19.56 3.68 -1.28
CA GLN A 16 19.16 4.98 -0.74
C GLN A 16 17.96 5.57 -1.47
N LYS A 17 17.94 5.48 -2.80
CA LYS A 17 16.81 5.95 -3.61
C LYS A 17 15.55 5.15 -3.31
N SER A 18 15.67 3.83 -3.21
CA SER A 18 14.55 2.94 -2.88
C SER A 18 14.00 3.24 -1.50
N TYR A 19 14.86 3.49 -0.52
CA TYR A 19 14.45 3.86 0.83
C TYR A 19 13.69 5.19 0.83
N ALA A 20 14.20 6.20 0.13
CA ALA A 20 13.56 7.51 0.05
C ALA A 20 12.19 7.43 -0.62
N LEU A 21 12.08 6.68 -1.72
CA LEU A 21 10.82 6.47 -2.42
C LEU A 21 9.81 5.73 -1.54
N ASN A 22 10.26 4.72 -0.82
CA ASN A 22 9.43 3.94 0.09
C ASN A 22 8.88 4.83 1.22
N ARG A 23 9.73 5.67 1.78
CA ARG A 23 9.34 6.59 2.85
C ARG A 23 8.34 7.64 2.36
N ALA A 24 8.59 8.21 1.18
CA ALA A 24 7.67 9.17 0.56
C ALA A 24 6.32 8.52 0.26
N GLY A 25 6.34 7.29 -0.26
CA GLY A 25 5.12 6.53 -0.54
C GLY A 25 4.34 6.19 0.73
N MET A 26 5.04 5.83 1.80
CA MET A 26 4.41 5.58 3.10
C MET A 26 3.68 6.84 3.59
N LEU A 27 4.33 8.00 3.52
CA LEU A 27 3.71 9.27 3.92
C LEU A 27 2.50 9.59 3.03
N GLN A 28 2.61 9.36 1.74
CA GLN A 28 1.51 9.58 0.80
C GLN A 28 0.30 8.72 1.15
N LEU A 29 0.51 7.45 1.39
CA LEU A 29 -0.57 6.51 1.71
C LEU A 29 -1.18 6.80 3.08
N THR A 30 -0.37 7.05 4.09
CA THR A 30 -0.89 7.35 5.44
C THR A 30 -1.68 8.66 5.46
N ASP A 31 -1.23 9.67 4.73
CA ASP A 31 -1.96 10.92 4.59
C ASP A 31 -3.29 10.70 3.88
N GLY A 32 -3.29 9.91 2.80
CA GLY A 32 -4.50 9.55 2.08
C GLY A 32 -5.49 8.79 2.95
N PHE A 33 -5.01 7.83 3.73
CA PHE A 33 -5.88 7.09 4.66
C PHE A 33 -6.51 8.01 5.70
N ARG A 34 -5.75 8.97 6.23
CA ARG A 34 -6.31 9.94 7.19
C ARG A 34 -7.41 10.77 6.56
N LYS A 35 -7.21 11.23 5.33
CA LYS A 35 -8.21 12.04 4.61
C LYS A 35 -9.48 11.23 4.33
N LEU A 36 -9.34 9.94 4.07
CA LEU A 36 -10.48 9.04 3.83
C LEU A 36 -11.09 8.51 5.11
N GLY A 37 -10.50 8.78 6.27
CA GLY A 37 -10.98 8.26 7.55
C GLY A 37 -10.75 6.76 7.72
N ILE A 38 -9.71 6.23 7.10
CA ILE A 38 -9.38 4.80 7.13
C ILE A 38 -8.29 4.55 8.16
N GLU A 39 -8.52 3.56 9.03
CA GLU A 39 -7.52 3.11 10.00
C GLU A 39 -6.45 2.29 9.29
N TYR A 40 -5.21 2.46 9.70
CA TYR A 40 -4.09 1.75 9.08
C TYR A 40 -3.05 1.36 10.13
N ILE A 41 -2.25 0.35 9.78
CA ILE A 41 -1.15 -0.13 10.61
C ILE A 41 0.13 0.05 9.79
N PRO A 42 0.99 1.02 10.15
CA PRO A 42 2.25 1.23 9.43
C PRO A 42 3.20 0.06 9.68
N SER A 43 4.10 -0.16 8.75
CA SER A 43 5.08 -1.22 8.81
C SER A 43 6.46 -0.65 8.52
N TYR A 44 7.50 -1.38 8.90
CA TYR A 44 8.88 -1.03 8.56
C TYR A 44 9.27 -1.50 7.16
N GLY A 45 8.42 -2.29 6.52
CA GLY A 45 8.64 -2.76 5.16
C GLY A 45 8.04 -1.84 4.11
N ASN A 46 7.88 -2.37 2.92
CA ASN A 46 7.35 -1.64 1.76
C ASN A 46 5.84 -1.83 1.60
N PHE A 47 5.14 -2.08 2.69
CA PHE A 47 3.69 -2.30 2.68
C PHE A 47 3.03 -1.62 3.86
N ILE A 48 1.72 -1.44 3.76
CA ILE A 48 0.90 -0.90 4.84
C ILE A 48 -0.42 -1.66 4.85
N SER A 49 -0.90 -1.98 6.05
CA SER A 49 -2.18 -2.65 6.24
C SER A 49 -3.25 -1.61 6.56
N PHE A 50 -4.43 -1.76 6.01
CA PHE A 50 -5.53 -0.83 6.26
C PHE A 50 -6.82 -1.59 6.54
N ARG A 51 -7.70 -0.97 7.31
CA ARG A 51 -8.95 -1.59 7.74
C ARG A 51 -10.11 -1.18 6.84
N VAL A 52 -10.87 -2.17 6.38
CA VAL A 52 -12.12 -1.94 5.67
C VAL A 52 -13.24 -1.74 6.70
N LYS A 53 -14.00 -0.67 6.56
CA LYS A 53 -15.07 -0.32 7.49
C LYS A 53 -16.20 -1.35 7.48
N GLY A 54 -16.86 -1.48 8.62
CA GLY A 54 -18.05 -2.29 8.76
C GLY A 54 -17.76 -3.75 9.01
N ASP A 55 -18.66 -4.60 8.49
CA ASP A 55 -18.59 -6.04 8.66
C ASP A 55 -17.41 -6.64 7.89
N ALA A 56 -16.89 -7.76 8.36
CA ALA A 56 -15.83 -8.50 7.68
C ALA A 56 -16.21 -8.92 6.26
N THR A 57 -17.50 -9.03 5.95
CA THR A 57 -17.97 -9.34 4.59
C THR A 57 -17.67 -8.21 3.59
N ASN A 58 -17.40 -7.00 4.08
CA ASN A 58 -17.03 -5.87 3.22
C ASN A 58 -15.62 -5.98 2.69
N THR A 59 -14.73 -6.67 3.41
CA THR A 59 -13.32 -6.81 3.02
C THR A 59 -13.17 -7.47 1.64
N PRO A 60 -13.78 -8.64 1.37
CA PRO A 60 -13.70 -9.23 0.04
C PRO A 60 -14.40 -8.38 -1.04
N LYS A 61 -15.42 -7.62 -0.68
CA LYS A 61 -16.09 -6.71 -1.62
C LYS A 61 -15.15 -5.62 -2.09
N VAL A 62 -14.43 -4.99 -1.17
CA VAL A 62 -13.44 -3.96 -1.50
C VAL A 62 -12.28 -4.57 -2.29
N TYR A 63 -11.81 -5.74 -1.87
CA TYR A 63 -10.76 -6.48 -2.58
C TYR A 63 -11.12 -6.70 -4.04
N GLN A 64 -12.32 -7.20 -4.31
CA GLN A 64 -12.78 -7.48 -5.67
C GLN A 64 -12.89 -6.20 -6.51
N LYS A 65 -13.39 -5.12 -5.91
CA LYS A 65 -13.52 -3.85 -6.63
C LYS A 65 -12.16 -3.27 -6.99
N LEU A 66 -11.18 -3.36 -6.08
CA LEU A 66 -9.82 -2.92 -6.35
C LEU A 66 -9.19 -3.78 -7.45
N LEU A 67 -9.40 -5.09 -7.40
CA LEU A 67 -8.88 -6.01 -8.40
C LEU A 67 -9.45 -5.70 -9.79
N GLN A 68 -10.73 -5.39 -9.89
CA GLN A 68 -11.38 -4.99 -11.15
C GLN A 68 -10.75 -3.74 -11.74
N GLN A 69 -10.19 -2.87 -10.92
CA GLN A 69 -9.52 -1.66 -11.35
C GLN A 69 -8.02 -1.85 -11.56
N GLY A 70 -7.54 -3.09 -11.49
CA GLY A 70 -6.14 -3.42 -11.67
C GLY A 70 -5.28 -3.15 -10.46
N ILE A 71 -5.89 -2.94 -9.29
CA ILE A 71 -5.18 -2.71 -8.03
C ILE A 71 -5.07 -4.02 -7.28
N ILE A 72 -3.85 -4.44 -6.98
CA ILE A 72 -3.59 -5.70 -6.28
C ILE A 72 -3.28 -5.40 -4.82
N VAL A 73 -4.12 -5.94 -3.93
CA VAL A 73 -3.90 -5.89 -2.48
C VAL A 73 -3.97 -7.32 -1.95
N ARG A 74 -3.51 -7.54 -0.73
CA ARG A 74 -3.50 -8.87 -0.14
C ARG A 74 -4.44 -8.93 1.07
N PRO A 75 -5.40 -9.87 1.08
CA PRO A 75 -6.24 -10.08 2.26
C PRO A 75 -5.41 -10.65 3.42
N LEU A 76 -5.71 -10.21 4.64
CA LEU A 76 -5.03 -10.66 5.85
C LEU A 76 -5.87 -11.59 6.72
N GLY A 77 -6.95 -12.15 6.17
CA GLY A 77 -7.84 -13.05 6.91
C GLY A 77 -7.13 -14.27 7.47
N ILE A 78 -6.11 -14.78 6.76
CA ILE A 78 -5.33 -15.93 7.22
C ILE A 78 -4.49 -15.61 8.46
N TYR A 79 -4.29 -14.33 8.78
CA TYR A 79 -3.57 -13.88 9.98
C TYR A 79 -4.53 -13.40 11.06
N GLU A 80 -5.76 -13.87 11.03
CA GLU A 80 -6.80 -13.49 11.99
C GLU A 80 -7.12 -11.99 11.95
N MET A 81 -6.99 -11.38 10.77
CA MET A 81 -7.30 -9.96 10.54
C MET A 81 -8.31 -9.84 9.39
N PRO A 82 -9.56 -10.29 9.60
CA PRO A 82 -10.55 -10.37 8.50
C PRO A 82 -11.02 -9.02 7.98
N HIS A 83 -10.77 -7.93 8.72
CA HIS A 83 -11.15 -6.58 8.30
C HIS A 83 -10.03 -5.84 7.57
N HIS A 84 -8.87 -6.48 7.38
CA HIS A 84 -7.68 -5.79 6.88
C HIS A 84 -7.24 -6.30 5.52
N LEU A 85 -6.74 -5.35 4.72
CA LEU A 85 -6.05 -5.62 3.46
C LEU A 85 -4.68 -4.98 3.53
N ARG A 86 -3.73 -5.52 2.78
CA ARG A 86 -2.36 -5.02 2.73
C ARG A 86 -2.06 -4.52 1.32
N VAL A 87 -1.52 -3.32 1.22
CA VAL A 87 -1.08 -2.74 -0.06
C VAL A 87 0.42 -2.53 -0.04
N THR A 88 1.07 -2.82 -1.16
CA THR A 88 2.50 -2.56 -1.34
C THR A 88 2.69 -1.11 -1.78
N ILE A 89 3.66 -0.44 -1.17
CA ILE A 89 4.02 0.94 -1.53
C ILE A 89 4.68 0.93 -2.90
N GLY A 90 4.14 1.72 -3.82
CA GLY A 90 4.65 1.84 -5.18
C GLY A 90 5.12 3.25 -5.49
N LEU A 91 5.15 3.58 -6.77
CA LEU A 91 5.45 4.92 -7.24
C LEU A 91 4.34 5.88 -6.83
N ALA A 92 4.64 7.17 -6.81
CA ALA A 92 3.66 8.19 -6.40
C ALA A 92 2.39 8.13 -7.24
N SER A 93 2.51 7.90 -8.55
CA SER A 93 1.36 7.75 -9.43
C SER A 93 0.53 6.50 -9.13
N GLU A 94 1.19 5.41 -8.78
CA GLU A 94 0.53 4.16 -8.41
C GLU A 94 -0.21 4.31 -7.08
N ASN A 95 0.43 4.95 -6.11
CA ASN A 95 -0.16 5.20 -4.79
C ASN A 95 -1.39 6.10 -4.91
N LYS A 96 -1.32 7.14 -5.75
CA LYS A 96 -2.43 8.04 -6.01
C LYS A 96 -3.61 7.28 -6.62
N ARG A 97 -3.35 6.45 -7.62
CA ARG A 97 -4.37 5.64 -8.27
C ARG A 97 -5.01 4.67 -7.29
N PHE A 98 -4.21 4.07 -6.42
CA PHE A 98 -4.71 3.18 -5.37
C PHE A 98 -5.68 3.92 -4.45
N LEU A 99 -5.30 5.11 -3.98
CA LEU A 99 -6.14 5.89 -3.07
C LEU A 99 -7.46 6.31 -3.73
N GLU A 100 -7.42 6.71 -4.98
CA GLU A 100 -8.63 7.05 -5.74
C GLU A 100 -9.54 5.84 -5.91
N SER A 101 -8.96 4.68 -6.24
CA SER A 101 -9.69 3.43 -6.41
C SER A 101 -10.29 2.96 -5.08
N LEU A 102 -9.55 3.14 -4.00
CA LEU A 102 -10.02 2.77 -2.65
C LEU A 102 -11.19 3.66 -2.22
N GLU A 103 -11.11 4.96 -2.46
CA GLU A 103 -12.20 5.88 -2.18
C GLU A 103 -13.48 5.46 -2.92
N TYR A 104 -13.35 5.13 -4.19
CA TYR A 104 -14.47 4.64 -5.00
C TYR A 104 -15.05 3.34 -4.41
N ALA A 105 -14.17 2.38 -4.12
CA ALA A 105 -14.60 1.08 -3.59
C ALA A 105 -15.29 1.21 -2.23
N MET A 106 -14.78 2.08 -1.37
CA MET A 106 -15.40 2.34 -0.07
C MET A 106 -16.75 3.05 -0.21
N GLY A 107 -16.88 3.95 -1.17
CA GLY A 107 -18.15 4.63 -1.47
C GLY A 107 -19.25 3.66 -1.90
N GLU A 108 -18.89 2.59 -2.58
CA GLU A 108 -19.85 1.57 -3.02
C GLU A 108 -20.43 0.76 -1.87
N LEU A 109 -19.79 0.77 -0.69
CA LEU A 109 -20.30 0.07 0.49
C LEU A 109 -21.42 0.86 1.20
N ALA A 110 -21.51 2.16 0.92
CA ALA A 110 -22.57 2.99 1.48
C ALA A 110 -23.86 2.83 0.65
#